data_b4a4b371f9bcff50f0dd4878c07df28e
#
_entry.id   b4a4b371f9bcff50f0dd4878c07df28e
#
_cell.length_a   1.000
_cell.length_b   1.000
_cell.length_c   1.000
_cell.angle_alpha   90.00
_cell.angle_beta   90.00
_cell.angle_gamma   90.00
#
_symmetry.space_group_name_H-M   'P 1'
#
loop_
_entity.id
_entity.type
_entity.pdbx_description
1 polymer ?
#
loop_
_entity_poly.entity_id
_entity_poly.type
_entity_poly.pdbx_seq_one_letter_code
_entity_poly.pdbx_strand_id
1 'polypeptide(L)'
;MDAGARKKLIDGVWVAIVAVVMLSVFAYCSTRDGAGDDTVAVPAADAQSVAADLARASAVHGVCYGWQLLNGTTPVSAGSNLGVDVRVNSSADRCPKWVEIRGTYHWYPDSSESEDYAQYTITVSAGLAAGIDPAGLERLGAGPNRLLDDPSATILDAAEALPLLAMEAGIARGDVPEATASGSPAPVEQGGSDFLRDRWVLLVITGSFLLAAIGTAVLTWVFTRTKKPKPEAGTEDE
;
A
#
# COMPACT_ATOMS: atom_id res chain seq x y z
N MET A 1 33.50 -43.28 17.52
CA MET A 1 33.24 -42.26 16.46
C MET A 1 34.45 -41.35 16.43
N ASP A 2 35.23 -41.40 15.33
CA ASP A 2 36.46 -40.68 15.20
C ASP A 2 36.30 -39.16 15.22
N ALA A 3 37.24 -38.48 15.88
CA ALA A 3 37.22 -37.00 16.00
C ALA A 3 37.14 -36.28 14.64
N GLY A 4 37.68 -36.91 13.57
CA GLY A 4 37.61 -36.42 12.22
C GLY A 4 36.22 -36.48 11.58
N ALA A 5 35.41 -37.48 11.91
CA ALA A 5 34.04 -37.61 11.44
C ALA A 5 33.12 -36.55 12.07
N ARG A 6 33.35 -36.19 13.33
CA ARG A 6 32.59 -35.13 14.04
C ARG A 6 32.87 -33.75 13.47
N LYS A 7 34.13 -33.42 13.13
CA LYS A 7 34.48 -32.15 12.56
C LYS A 7 33.82 -31.95 11.19
N LYS A 8 33.84 -32.97 10.33
CA LYS A 8 33.16 -32.92 9.01
C LYS A 8 31.66 -32.74 9.12
N LEU A 9 31.02 -33.34 10.15
CA LEU A 9 29.58 -33.20 10.35
C LEU A 9 29.19 -31.78 10.82
N ILE A 10 29.99 -31.20 11.70
CA ILE A 10 29.79 -29.80 12.17
C ILE A 10 29.99 -28.80 11.02
N ASP A 11 31.04 -28.97 10.23
CA ASP A 11 31.34 -28.14 9.07
C ASP A 11 30.23 -28.26 8.02
N GLY A 12 29.66 -29.45 7.79
CA GLY A 12 28.55 -29.67 6.87
C GLY A 12 27.24 -29.01 7.34
N VAL A 13 26.94 -29.03 8.64
CA VAL A 13 25.76 -28.36 9.21
C VAL A 13 25.89 -26.85 9.10
N TRP A 14 27.07 -26.29 9.36
CA TRP A 14 27.30 -24.85 9.19
C TRP A 14 27.13 -24.38 7.74
N VAL A 15 27.65 -25.13 6.79
CA VAL A 15 27.49 -24.83 5.36
C VAL A 15 26.01 -24.89 4.95
N ALA A 16 25.25 -25.87 5.46
CA ALA A 16 23.82 -25.96 5.17
C ALA A 16 23.03 -24.78 5.75
N ILE A 17 23.33 -24.36 6.99
CA ILE A 17 22.69 -23.20 7.62
C ILE A 17 22.98 -21.92 6.83
N VAL A 18 24.24 -21.69 6.47
CA VAL A 18 24.63 -20.51 5.67
C VAL A 18 23.93 -20.52 4.31
N ALA A 19 23.86 -21.69 3.65
CA ALA A 19 23.16 -21.80 2.36
C ALA A 19 21.66 -21.48 2.47
N VAL A 20 20.98 -21.96 3.51
CA VAL A 20 19.56 -21.65 3.76
C VAL A 20 19.36 -20.17 4.04
N VAL A 21 20.23 -19.54 4.85
CA VAL A 21 20.15 -18.10 5.13
C VAL A 21 20.37 -17.29 3.86
N MET A 22 21.38 -17.63 3.05
CA MET A 22 21.66 -16.94 1.79
C MET A 22 20.51 -17.11 0.78
N LEU A 23 19.92 -18.31 0.69
CA LEU A 23 18.74 -18.54 -0.15
C LEU A 23 17.53 -17.73 0.33
N SER A 24 17.32 -17.63 1.63
CA SER A 24 16.22 -16.86 2.21
C SER A 24 16.41 -15.35 1.96
N VAL A 25 17.62 -14.83 2.10
CA VAL A 25 17.97 -13.43 1.79
C VAL A 25 17.82 -13.16 0.30
N PHE A 26 18.29 -14.09 -0.55
CA PHE A 26 18.17 -13.96 -2.00
C PHE A 26 16.70 -13.98 -2.44
N ALA A 27 15.89 -14.89 -1.91
CA ALA A 27 14.45 -14.93 -2.18
C ALA A 27 13.76 -13.64 -1.70
N TYR A 28 14.15 -13.10 -0.55
CA TYR A 28 13.63 -11.83 -0.04
C TYR A 28 14.01 -10.64 -0.92
N CYS A 29 15.26 -10.57 -1.37
CA CYS A 29 15.67 -9.55 -2.33
C CYS A 29 14.94 -9.70 -3.66
N SER A 30 14.83 -10.92 -4.20
CA SER A 30 14.15 -11.16 -5.49
C SER A 30 12.65 -10.86 -5.47
N THR A 31 11.99 -10.96 -4.31
CA THR A 31 10.59 -10.54 -4.17
C THR A 31 10.43 -9.03 -3.96
N ARG A 32 11.52 -8.33 -3.63
CA ARG A 32 11.54 -6.88 -3.45
C ARG A 32 12.03 -6.11 -4.69
N ASP A 33 12.73 -6.79 -5.60
CA ASP A 33 13.21 -6.21 -6.88
C ASP A 33 12.08 -6.00 -7.91
N GLY A 34 10.81 -6.10 -7.49
CA GLY A 34 9.66 -5.47 -8.14
C GLY A 34 9.59 -3.96 -7.96
N ALA A 35 10.60 -3.33 -7.38
CA ALA A 35 10.77 -1.89 -7.30
C ALA A 35 11.34 -1.35 -8.61
N GLY A 36 10.51 -1.36 -9.66
CA GLY A 36 10.92 -0.91 -10.98
C GLY A 36 9.82 -0.26 -11.80
N ASP A 37 8.63 -0.23 -11.29
CA ASP A 37 7.56 0.57 -11.88
C ASP A 37 6.60 0.95 -10.74
N ASP A 38 6.88 2.07 -10.06
CA ASP A 38 5.98 2.68 -9.08
C ASP A 38 4.74 3.26 -9.79
N THR A 39 4.21 2.52 -10.76
CA THR A 39 2.93 2.82 -11.39
C THR A 39 1.83 2.47 -10.42
N VAL A 40 1.40 3.48 -9.68
CA VAL A 40 0.16 3.42 -8.91
C VAL A 40 -0.96 3.04 -9.87
N ALA A 41 -1.53 1.85 -9.68
CA ALA A 41 -2.68 1.41 -10.45
C ALA A 41 -3.95 1.64 -9.62
N VAL A 42 -4.88 2.44 -10.14
CA VAL A 42 -6.20 2.56 -9.54
C VAL A 42 -7.01 1.29 -9.90
N PRO A 43 -7.53 0.54 -8.91
CA PRO A 43 -8.29 -0.67 -9.19
C PRO A 43 -9.53 -0.36 -10.04
N ALA A 44 -9.70 -1.10 -11.13
CA ALA A 44 -10.78 -0.84 -12.08
C ALA A 44 -12.18 -0.98 -11.45
N ALA A 45 -12.36 -1.88 -10.49
CA ALA A 45 -13.62 -2.08 -9.80
C ALA A 45 -14.00 -0.85 -8.95
N ASP A 46 -13.02 -0.27 -8.23
CA ASP A 46 -13.22 0.90 -7.39
C ASP A 46 -13.49 2.13 -8.26
N ALA A 47 -12.72 2.32 -9.33
CA ALA A 47 -12.96 3.39 -10.30
C ALA A 47 -14.35 3.31 -10.93
N GLN A 48 -14.87 2.10 -11.24
CA GLN A 48 -16.21 1.90 -11.76
C GLN A 48 -17.29 2.24 -10.72
N SER A 49 -17.07 1.87 -9.46
CA SER A 49 -17.98 2.22 -8.36
C SER A 49 -18.10 3.73 -8.21
N VAL A 50 -16.97 4.42 -8.14
CA VAL A 50 -16.92 5.88 -8.03
C VAL A 50 -17.57 6.55 -9.24
N ALA A 51 -17.31 6.09 -10.46
CA ALA A 51 -17.95 6.62 -11.66
C ALA A 51 -19.49 6.48 -11.60
N ALA A 52 -20.01 5.36 -11.07
CA ALA A 52 -21.43 5.16 -10.89
C ALA A 52 -22.02 6.08 -9.81
N ASP A 53 -21.31 6.33 -8.73
CA ASP A 53 -21.72 7.24 -7.67
C ASP A 53 -21.75 8.69 -8.16
N LEU A 54 -20.73 9.10 -8.90
CA LEU A 54 -20.70 10.39 -9.56
C LEU A 54 -21.81 10.55 -10.60
N ALA A 55 -22.19 9.47 -11.30
CA ALA A 55 -23.31 9.50 -12.24
C ALA A 55 -24.65 9.75 -11.53
N ARG A 56 -24.86 9.13 -10.36
CA ARG A 56 -26.04 9.39 -9.53
C ARG A 56 -26.09 10.82 -9.02
N ALA A 57 -24.97 11.33 -8.52
CA ALA A 57 -24.87 12.73 -8.07
C ALA A 57 -25.11 13.71 -9.23
N SER A 58 -24.51 13.46 -10.38
CA SER A 58 -24.67 14.29 -11.58
C SER A 58 -26.13 14.37 -12.04
N ALA A 59 -26.87 13.26 -11.97
CA ALA A 59 -28.30 13.23 -12.35
C ALA A 59 -29.16 14.13 -11.45
N VAL A 60 -28.82 14.27 -10.17
CA VAL A 60 -29.53 15.13 -9.22
C VAL A 60 -29.07 16.60 -9.34
N HIS A 61 -27.77 16.81 -9.45
CA HIS A 61 -27.18 18.15 -9.39
C HIS A 61 -27.20 18.91 -10.73
N GLY A 62 -27.32 18.19 -11.86
CA GLY A 62 -27.17 18.75 -13.19
C GLY A 62 -25.74 19.23 -13.50
N VAL A 63 -24.77 18.72 -12.77
CA VAL A 63 -23.32 19.02 -12.89
C VAL A 63 -22.58 17.70 -13.04
N CYS A 64 -21.67 17.63 -14.00
CA CYS A 64 -20.80 16.46 -14.16
C CYS A 64 -19.60 16.56 -13.22
N TYR A 65 -19.16 15.40 -12.73
CA TYR A 65 -18.03 15.27 -11.83
C TYR A 65 -16.98 14.34 -12.41
N GLY A 66 -15.71 14.62 -12.18
CA GLY A 66 -14.64 13.75 -12.65
C GLY A 66 -13.35 13.94 -11.88
N TRP A 67 -12.42 13.01 -12.11
CA TRP A 67 -11.10 13.01 -11.51
C TRP A 67 -10.00 12.79 -12.54
N GLN A 68 -8.81 13.18 -12.18
CA GLN A 68 -7.57 12.84 -12.85
C GLN A 68 -6.46 12.70 -11.81
N LEU A 69 -5.70 11.61 -11.88
CA LEU A 69 -4.49 11.37 -11.09
C LEU A 69 -3.27 11.46 -11.99
N LEU A 70 -2.25 12.20 -11.54
CA LEU A 70 -0.99 12.35 -12.24
C LEU A 70 0.18 12.01 -11.31
N ASN A 71 1.19 11.33 -11.85
CA ASN A 71 2.53 11.27 -11.26
C ASN A 71 3.40 12.31 -11.95
N GLY A 72 3.68 13.41 -11.26
CA GLY A 72 4.25 14.59 -11.88
C GLY A 72 3.38 15.12 -13.03
N THR A 73 3.81 14.93 -14.26
CA THR A 73 3.06 15.31 -15.47
C THR A 73 2.41 14.13 -16.20
N THR A 74 2.69 12.90 -15.77
CA THR A 74 2.22 11.69 -16.42
C THR A 74 0.85 11.27 -15.91
N PRO A 75 -0.18 11.12 -16.75
CA PRO A 75 -1.48 10.62 -16.35
C PRO A 75 -1.39 9.16 -15.88
N VAL A 76 -1.98 8.89 -14.71
CA VAL A 76 -2.05 7.56 -14.09
C VAL A 76 -3.46 7.00 -14.20
N SER A 77 -4.47 7.83 -13.89
CA SER A 77 -5.88 7.45 -13.94
C SER A 77 -6.73 8.68 -14.22
N ALA A 78 -7.86 8.44 -14.84
CA ALA A 78 -8.90 9.45 -15.01
C ALA A 78 -10.28 8.78 -15.03
N GLY A 79 -11.32 9.54 -14.74
CA GLY A 79 -12.69 9.06 -14.87
C GLY A 79 -13.69 10.15 -14.52
N SER A 80 -14.96 9.82 -14.70
CA SER A 80 -16.05 10.74 -14.45
C SER A 80 -17.39 10.02 -14.32
N ASN A 81 -18.44 10.79 -14.10
CA ASN A 81 -19.82 10.30 -14.22
C ASN A 81 -20.19 9.74 -15.62
N LEU A 82 -19.32 9.92 -16.61
CA LEU A 82 -19.46 9.35 -17.95
C LEU A 82 -18.79 7.98 -18.11
N GLY A 83 -17.98 7.57 -17.13
CA GLY A 83 -17.26 6.30 -17.09
C GLY A 83 -15.78 6.45 -16.70
N VAL A 84 -15.15 5.30 -16.50
CA VAL A 84 -13.69 5.20 -16.29
C VAL A 84 -12.98 5.58 -17.59
N ASP A 85 -11.81 6.21 -17.47
CA ASP A 85 -10.99 6.73 -18.57
C ASP A 85 -11.67 7.83 -19.43
N VAL A 86 -12.84 8.33 -18.99
CA VAL A 86 -13.56 9.40 -19.68
C VAL A 86 -13.52 10.67 -18.83
N ARG A 87 -12.79 11.69 -19.29
CA ARG A 87 -12.74 12.99 -18.61
C ARG A 87 -13.98 13.83 -18.88
N VAL A 88 -14.43 14.59 -17.90
CA VAL A 88 -15.62 15.45 -18.00
C VAL A 88 -15.49 16.51 -19.09
N ASN A 89 -14.29 17.05 -19.27
CA ASN A 89 -14.01 18.11 -20.25
C ASN A 89 -13.86 17.60 -21.69
N SER A 90 -13.80 16.29 -21.91
CA SER A 90 -13.72 15.70 -23.26
C SER A 90 -15.07 15.63 -23.99
N SER A 91 -16.17 15.93 -23.30
CA SER A 91 -17.54 15.77 -23.82
C SER A 91 -18.41 16.97 -23.45
N ALA A 92 -18.05 18.14 -23.95
CA ALA A 92 -18.74 19.40 -23.66
C ALA A 92 -20.25 19.36 -23.95
N ASP A 93 -20.66 18.60 -24.96
CA ASP A 93 -22.09 18.45 -25.33
C ASP A 93 -22.87 17.67 -24.28
N ARG A 94 -22.23 16.68 -23.64
CA ARG A 94 -22.87 15.88 -22.58
C ARG A 94 -22.72 16.52 -21.20
N CYS A 95 -21.66 17.29 -20.99
CA CYS A 95 -21.31 17.92 -19.72
C CYS A 95 -21.01 19.43 -19.90
N PRO A 96 -22.03 20.26 -20.12
CA PRO A 96 -21.84 21.70 -20.25
C PRO A 96 -21.42 22.36 -18.94
N LYS A 97 -21.79 21.77 -17.82
CA LYS A 97 -21.37 22.18 -16.46
C LYS A 97 -20.64 21.03 -15.81
N TRP A 98 -19.41 21.26 -15.41
CA TRP A 98 -18.60 20.20 -14.83
C TRP A 98 -17.63 20.73 -13.76
N VAL A 99 -17.25 19.82 -12.88
CA VAL A 99 -16.21 19.97 -11.87
C VAL A 99 -15.25 18.78 -12.00
N GLU A 100 -13.96 19.06 -12.12
CA GLU A 100 -12.91 18.05 -12.18
C GLU A 100 -11.90 18.28 -11.07
N ILE A 101 -11.58 17.26 -10.31
CA ILE A 101 -10.46 17.26 -9.38
C ILE A 101 -9.25 16.63 -10.06
N ARG A 102 -8.11 17.26 -9.91
CA ARG A 102 -6.81 16.73 -10.31
C ARG A 102 -5.93 16.58 -9.09
N GLY A 103 -5.55 15.35 -8.78
CA GLY A 103 -4.50 15.03 -7.82
C GLY A 103 -3.18 14.87 -8.58
N THR A 104 -2.15 15.53 -8.11
CA THR A 104 -0.79 15.36 -8.62
C THR A 104 0.09 14.96 -7.45
N TYR A 105 0.83 13.87 -7.59
CA TYR A 105 1.85 13.44 -6.64
C TYR A 105 3.16 13.23 -7.38
N HIS A 106 4.24 13.30 -6.66
CA HIS A 106 5.56 12.97 -7.19
C HIS A 106 6.47 12.50 -6.07
N TRP A 107 7.05 11.32 -6.23
CA TRP A 107 8.06 10.78 -5.35
C TRP A 107 9.43 10.97 -5.96
N TYR A 108 10.34 11.49 -5.18
CA TYR A 108 11.73 11.62 -5.57
C TYR A 108 12.53 10.45 -5.02
N PRO A 109 13.61 9.99 -5.71
CA PRO A 109 14.52 9.01 -5.14
C PRO A 109 15.14 9.50 -3.84
N ASP A 110 15.40 8.59 -2.89
CA ASP A 110 16.03 8.90 -1.59
C ASP A 110 17.39 9.64 -1.72
N SER A 111 18.04 9.54 -2.88
CA SER A 111 19.27 10.25 -3.21
C SER A 111 19.05 11.70 -3.64
N SER A 112 17.82 12.13 -3.80
CA SER A 112 17.46 13.50 -4.19
C SER A 112 17.45 14.42 -2.98
N GLU A 113 17.81 15.69 -3.19
CA GLU A 113 17.61 16.75 -2.20
C GLU A 113 16.18 17.33 -2.25
N SER A 114 15.35 16.86 -3.20
CA SER A 114 13.95 17.30 -3.37
C SER A 114 13.04 16.46 -2.48
N GLU A 115 12.05 17.11 -1.89
CA GLU A 115 11.03 16.46 -1.08
C GLU A 115 9.86 15.98 -1.94
N ASP A 116 9.26 14.85 -1.57
CA ASP A 116 8.04 14.35 -2.16
C ASP A 116 6.92 15.37 -2.00
N TYR A 117 6.07 15.48 -3.01
CA TYR A 117 4.96 16.41 -2.92
C TYR A 117 3.67 15.84 -3.48
N ALA A 118 2.56 16.32 -2.94
CA ALA A 118 1.25 16.12 -3.51
C ALA A 118 0.41 17.40 -3.43
N GLN A 119 -0.47 17.57 -4.38
CA GLN A 119 -1.38 18.72 -4.43
C GLN A 119 -2.67 18.39 -5.16
N TYR A 120 -3.71 19.14 -4.85
CA TYR A 120 -4.96 19.10 -5.57
C TYR A 120 -5.23 20.41 -6.31
N THR A 121 -5.84 20.27 -7.48
CA THR A 121 -6.42 21.39 -8.23
C THR A 121 -7.85 21.01 -8.57
N ILE A 122 -8.83 21.84 -8.18
CA ILE A 122 -10.21 21.68 -8.58
C ILE A 122 -10.51 22.70 -9.67
N THR A 123 -10.92 22.22 -10.82
CA THR A 123 -11.27 23.04 -11.98
C THR A 123 -12.77 22.92 -12.23
N VAL A 124 -13.39 24.06 -12.52
CA VAL A 124 -14.80 24.14 -12.85
C VAL A 124 -14.98 24.67 -14.28
N SER A 125 -16.07 24.28 -14.94
CA SER A 125 -16.39 24.82 -16.26
C SER A 125 -16.70 26.32 -16.20
N ALA A 126 -16.46 27.04 -17.29
CA ALA A 126 -16.62 28.49 -17.39
C ALA A 126 -18.05 29.03 -17.10
N GLY A 127 -19.04 28.15 -17.11
CA GLY A 127 -20.44 28.50 -16.76
C GLY A 127 -20.78 28.44 -15.28
N LEU A 128 -19.82 28.10 -14.42
CA LEU A 128 -19.98 28.02 -12.96
C LEU A 128 -19.30 29.23 -12.32
N ALA A 129 -20.04 29.96 -11.51
CA ALA A 129 -19.61 31.26 -10.97
C ALA A 129 -18.69 31.18 -9.75
N ALA A 130 -18.53 30.02 -9.14
CA ALA A 130 -17.73 29.84 -7.93
C ALA A 130 -16.64 28.80 -8.14
N GLY A 131 -15.46 29.02 -7.54
CA GLY A 131 -14.43 28.00 -7.37
C GLY A 131 -14.72 27.13 -6.14
N ILE A 132 -14.19 25.93 -6.12
CA ILE A 132 -14.20 25.04 -4.95
C ILE A 132 -12.81 25.10 -4.31
N ASP A 133 -12.79 25.33 -3.00
CA ASP A 133 -11.53 25.33 -2.24
C ASP A 133 -11.08 23.88 -1.95
N PRO A 134 -9.89 23.47 -2.44
CA PRO A 134 -9.36 22.13 -2.13
C PRO A 134 -9.13 21.86 -0.63
N ALA A 135 -9.02 22.88 0.21
CA ALA A 135 -8.88 22.74 1.66
C ALA A 135 -10.05 21.96 2.29
N GLY A 136 -11.22 21.96 1.65
CA GLY A 136 -12.35 21.13 2.04
C GLY A 136 -12.04 19.62 2.07
N LEU A 137 -11.11 19.17 1.23
CA LEU A 137 -10.71 17.75 1.15
C LEU A 137 -9.98 17.28 2.41
N GLU A 138 -9.16 18.12 3.05
CA GLU A 138 -8.47 17.77 4.30
C GLU A 138 -9.47 17.43 5.41
N ARG A 139 -10.54 18.21 5.48
CA ARG A 139 -11.65 18.01 6.43
C ARG A 139 -12.37 16.68 6.20
N LEU A 140 -12.39 16.21 4.96
CA LEU A 140 -13.01 14.95 4.55
C LEU A 140 -12.00 13.77 4.55
N GLY A 141 -10.78 13.99 5.03
CA GLY A 141 -9.76 12.96 5.14
C GLY A 141 -9.05 12.61 3.83
N ALA A 142 -9.22 13.42 2.78
CA ALA A 142 -8.55 13.24 1.48
C ALA A 142 -7.51 14.34 1.22
N GLY A 143 -6.72 14.68 2.24
CA GLY A 143 -5.69 15.73 2.14
C GLY A 143 -4.46 15.33 1.32
N PRO A 144 -3.57 16.30 0.98
CA PRO A 144 -2.38 16.06 0.17
C PRO A 144 -1.42 15.00 0.77
N ASN A 145 -1.27 14.95 2.08
CA ASN A 145 -0.41 13.95 2.73
C ASN A 145 -0.91 12.53 2.48
N ARG A 146 -2.23 12.32 2.56
CA ARG A 146 -2.81 11.02 2.26
C ARG A 146 -2.68 10.67 0.78
N LEU A 147 -2.70 11.68 -0.11
CA LEU A 147 -2.43 11.47 -1.54
C LEU A 147 -1.00 11.02 -1.80
N LEU A 148 -0.03 11.37 -0.97
CA LEU A 148 1.33 10.83 -1.03
C LEU A 148 1.40 9.38 -0.54
N ASP A 149 0.67 9.05 0.54
CA ASP A 149 0.70 7.73 1.15
C ASP A 149 -0.02 6.68 0.29
N ASP A 150 -1.19 7.03 -0.24
CA ASP A 150 -2.01 6.16 -1.10
C ASP A 150 -2.72 6.98 -2.19
N PRO A 151 -2.03 7.26 -3.32
CA PRO A 151 -2.61 8.05 -4.40
C PRO A 151 -3.87 7.44 -5.01
N SER A 152 -3.92 6.10 -5.11
CA SER A 152 -5.00 5.39 -5.79
C SER A 152 -6.34 5.48 -5.05
N ALA A 153 -6.34 5.19 -3.77
CA ALA A 153 -7.55 5.29 -2.95
C ALA A 153 -7.93 6.75 -2.72
N THR A 154 -6.94 7.61 -2.43
CA THR A 154 -7.21 8.99 -2.04
C THR A 154 -7.78 9.83 -3.18
N ILE A 155 -7.39 9.60 -4.43
CA ILE A 155 -8.00 10.32 -5.57
C ILE A 155 -9.48 9.93 -5.75
N LEU A 156 -9.83 8.68 -5.50
CA LEU A 156 -11.21 8.21 -5.57
C LEU A 156 -12.05 8.79 -4.43
N ASP A 157 -11.55 8.78 -3.19
CA ASP A 157 -12.19 9.43 -2.04
C ASP A 157 -12.42 10.93 -2.30
N ALA A 158 -11.42 11.59 -2.88
CA ALA A 158 -11.52 13.01 -3.24
C ALA A 158 -12.54 13.26 -4.35
N ALA A 159 -12.66 12.34 -5.32
CA ALA A 159 -13.69 12.42 -6.37
C ALA A 159 -15.10 12.24 -5.79
N GLU A 160 -15.31 11.30 -4.87
CA GLU A 160 -16.58 11.11 -4.17
C GLU A 160 -16.98 12.30 -3.30
N ALA A 161 -16.01 13.05 -2.79
CA ALA A 161 -16.25 14.27 -2.02
C ALA A 161 -16.71 15.47 -2.89
N LEU A 162 -16.44 15.45 -4.21
CA LEU A 162 -16.74 16.59 -5.08
C LEU A 162 -18.21 17.03 -5.08
N PRO A 163 -19.22 16.15 -5.11
CA PRO A 163 -20.61 16.56 -5.07
C PRO A 163 -20.96 17.35 -3.80
N LEU A 164 -20.41 16.96 -2.66
CA LEU A 164 -20.59 17.66 -1.39
C LEU A 164 -19.91 19.05 -1.43
N LEU A 165 -18.66 19.10 -1.86
CA LEU A 165 -17.93 20.37 -1.98
C LEU A 165 -18.59 21.33 -2.99
N ALA A 166 -19.15 20.79 -4.08
CA ALA A 166 -19.89 21.59 -5.05
C ALA A 166 -21.18 22.18 -4.47
N MET A 167 -21.85 21.46 -3.57
CA MET A 167 -23.02 21.97 -2.84
C MET A 167 -22.61 23.06 -1.83
N GLU A 168 -21.55 22.83 -1.06
CA GLU A 168 -21.02 23.82 -0.12
C GLU A 168 -20.62 25.13 -0.84
N ALA A 169 -20.06 25.01 -2.04
CA ALA A 169 -19.73 26.16 -2.88
C ALA A 169 -20.93 26.81 -3.60
N GLY A 170 -22.13 26.25 -3.46
CA GLY A 170 -23.34 26.74 -4.12
C GLY A 170 -23.38 26.48 -5.63
N ILE A 171 -22.50 25.63 -6.15
CA ILE A 171 -22.44 25.21 -7.56
C ILE A 171 -23.56 24.22 -7.88
N ALA A 172 -23.77 23.27 -6.99
CA ALA A 172 -24.83 22.27 -7.08
C ALA A 172 -25.97 22.56 -6.10
N ARG A 173 -27.17 22.15 -6.45
CA ARG A 173 -28.35 22.23 -5.59
C ARG A 173 -29.06 20.88 -5.60
N GLY A 174 -29.50 20.46 -4.46
CA GLY A 174 -30.19 19.18 -4.28
C GLY A 174 -29.61 18.42 -3.08
N ASP A 175 -30.27 17.39 -2.66
CA ASP A 175 -29.73 16.51 -1.64
C ASP A 175 -28.68 15.59 -2.29
N VAL A 176 -27.59 15.29 -1.57
CA VAL A 176 -26.72 14.21 -1.97
C VAL A 176 -27.58 12.94 -2.00
N PRO A 177 -27.64 12.21 -3.11
CA PRO A 177 -28.34 10.95 -3.12
C PRO A 177 -27.78 10.10 -2.00
N GLU A 178 -28.61 9.79 -1.01
CA GLU A 178 -28.21 8.86 0.04
C GLU A 178 -27.72 7.60 -0.67
N ALA A 179 -26.49 7.24 -0.42
CA ALA A 179 -25.90 6.02 -0.97
C ALA A 179 -26.89 4.92 -0.61
N THR A 180 -27.66 4.48 -1.59
CA THR A 180 -28.59 3.37 -1.38
C THR A 180 -27.67 2.21 -1.04
N ALA A 181 -27.57 1.92 0.25
CA ALA A 181 -26.96 0.70 0.75
C ALA A 181 -27.84 -0.44 0.22
N SER A 182 -27.75 -0.67 -1.09
CA SER A 182 -28.32 -1.82 -1.77
C SER A 182 -27.43 -3.01 -1.47
N GLY A 183 -27.57 -3.49 -0.26
CA GLY A 183 -26.96 -4.68 0.26
C GLY A 183 -26.92 -4.52 1.77
N SER A 184 -27.40 -5.52 2.47
CA SER A 184 -27.00 -5.74 3.86
C SER A 184 -25.48 -5.49 3.91
N PRO A 185 -24.97 -4.63 4.81
CA PRO A 185 -23.53 -4.41 4.88
C PRO A 185 -22.89 -5.78 4.89
N ALA A 186 -22.07 -6.06 3.88
CA ALA A 186 -21.26 -7.28 3.87
C ALA A 186 -20.64 -7.34 5.26
N PRO A 187 -20.67 -8.48 5.96
CA PRO A 187 -20.07 -8.58 7.27
C PRO A 187 -18.68 -7.93 7.11
N VAL A 188 -18.44 -6.87 7.88
CA VAL A 188 -17.12 -6.23 7.89
C VAL A 188 -16.20 -7.39 8.18
N GLU A 189 -15.47 -7.88 7.17
CA GLU A 189 -14.41 -8.84 7.41
C GLU A 189 -13.57 -8.17 8.47
N GLN A 190 -13.64 -8.73 9.68
CA GLN A 190 -12.82 -8.25 10.78
C GLN A 190 -11.42 -8.24 10.23
N GLY A 191 -10.88 -7.06 10.00
CA GLY A 191 -9.59 -6.88 9.38
C GLY A 191 -8.61 -7.78 10.10
N GLY A 192 -8.31 -8.92 9.48
CA GLY A 192 -7.25 -9.81 9.96
C GLY A 192 -6.05 -8.92 10.05
N SER A 193 -5.41 -8.84 11.22
CA SER A 193 -4.43 -7.82 11.52
C SER A 193 -3.47 -7.67 10.33
N ASP A 194 -3.54 -6.54 9.63
CA ASP A 194 -2.64 -6.18 8.52
C ASP A 194 -1.18 -6.29 8.95
N PHE A 195 -0.94 -6.14 10.26
CA PHE A 195 0.33 -6.40 10.91
C PHE A 195 0.89 -7.81 10.61
N LEU A 196 0.06 -8.86 10.62
CA LEU A 196 0.53 -10.22 10.30
C LEU A 196 0.73 -10.41 8.80
N ARG A 197 -0.09 -9.77 7.99
CA ARG A 197 -0.01 -9.88 6.53
C ARG A 197 1.20 -9.12 5.97
N ASP A 198 1.49 -7.94 6.51
CA ASP A 198 2.58 -7.08 6.04
C ASP A 198 3.94 -7.49 6.63
N ARG A 199 3.97 -8.08 7.84
CA ARG A 199 5.19 -8.44 8.57
C ARG A 199 5.43 -9.94 8.73
N TRP A 200 4.61 -10.80 8.13
CA TRP A 200 4.77 -12.25 8.25
C TRP A 200 6.18 -12.74 7.83
N VAL A 201 6.76 -12.11 6.80
CA VAL A 201 8.12 -12.40 6.32
C VAL A 201 9.16 -12.10 7.40
N LEU A 202 9.04 -10.94 8.07
CA LEU A 202 9.89 -10.56 9.20
C LEU A 202 9.75 -11.56 10.36
N LEU A 203 8.52 -12.00 10.65
CA LEU A 203 8.27 -12.99 11.70
C LEU A 203 8.86 -14.37 11.36
N VAL A 204 8.79 -14.79 10.10
CA VAL A 204 9.41 -16.06 9.64
C VAL A 204 10.93 -15.98 9.73
N ILE A 205 11.55 -14.88 9.30
CA ILE A 205 13.00 -14.68 9.37
C ILE A 205 13.45 -14.68 10.85
N THR A 206 12.79 -13.90 11.70
CA THR A 206 13.14 -13.80 13.12
C THR A 206 12.94 -15.14 13.82
N GLY A 207 11.85 -15.85 13.53
CA GLY A 207 11.57 -17.19 14.06
C GLY A 207 12.62 -18.22 13.64
N SER A 208 13.08 -18.14 12.39
CA SER A 208 14.14 -19.04 11.88
C SER A 208 15.47 -18.82 12.59
N PHE A 209 15.86 -17.58 12.84
CA PHE A 209 17.07 -17.26 13.61
C PHE A 209 16.97 -17.74 15.05
N LEU A 210 15.82 -17.59 15.68
CA LEU A 210 15.59 -18.03 17.04
C LEU A 210 15.70 -19.56 17.16
N LEU A 211 15.11 -20.30 16.22
CA LEU A 211 15.21 -21.75 16.16
C LEU A 211 16.64 -22.23 15.92
N ALA A 212 17.40 -21.57 15.05
CA ALA A 212 18.80 -21.87 14.82
C ALA A 212 19.65 -21.64 16.07
N ALA A 213 19.41 -20.54 16.80
CA ALA A 213 20.11 -20.21 18.04
C ALA A 213 19.80 -21.25 19.16
N ILE A 214 18.53 -21.63 19.31
CA ILE A 214 18.15 -22.68 20.27
C ILE A 214 18.77 -24.02 19.88
N GLY A 215 18.72 -24.40 18.61
CA GLY A 215 19.32 -25.63 18.11
C GLY A 215 20.82 -25.71 18.39
N THR A 216 21.56 -24.63 18.16
CA THR A 216 23.00 -24.55 18.46
C THR A 216 23.28 -24.64 19.96
N ALA A 217 22.48 -23.96 20.79
CA ALA A 217 22.62 -24.04 22.26
C ALA A 217 22.35 -25.43 22.79
N VAL A 218 21.32 -26.13 22.33
CA VAL A 218 20.99 -27.50 22.71
C VAL A 218 22.09 -28.47 22.28
N LEU A 219 22.58 -28.34 21.05
CA LEU A 219 23.68 -29.18 20.57
C LEU A 219 24.94 -29.00 21.44
N THR A 220 25.31 -27.74 21.70
CA THR A 220 26.47 -27.44 22.56
C THR A 220 26.30 -28.03 23.95
N TRP A 221 25.13 -27.91 24.56
CA TRP A 221 24.82 -28.47 25.87
C TRP A 221 24.89 -30.01 25.91
N VAL A 222 24.34 -30.68 24.90
CA VAL A 222 24.41 -32.15 24.78
C VAL A 222 25.87 -32.61 24.63
N PHE A 223 26.67 -31.93 23.80
CA PHE A 223 28.08 -32.28 23.59
C PHE A 223 28.95 -32.01 24.82
N THR A 224 28.66 -30.98 25.62
CA THR A 224 29.42 -30.70 26.85
C THR A 224 29.09 -31.73 27.96
N ARG A 225 27.84 -32.18 28.04
CA ARG A 225 27.44 -33.21 29.03
C ARG A 225 28.01 -34.61 28.73
N THR A 226 28.29 -34.93 27.47
CA THR A 226 28.84 -36.26 27.10
C THR A 226 30.35 -36.39 27.34
N LYS A 227 31.06 -35.32 27.69
CA LYS A 227 32.46 -35.36 28.12
C LYS A 227 32.53 -35.67 29.62
N LYS A 228 32.27 -36.93 30.02
CA LYS A 228 32.70 -37.41 31.36
C LYS A 228 34.23 -37.36 31.41
N PRO A 229 34.86 -36.77 32.45
CA PRO A 229 36.27 -36.84 32.64
C PRO A 229 36.68 -38.33 32.86
N LYS A 230 37.67 -38.78 32.10
CA LYS A 230 38.29 -40.09 32.29
C LYS A 230 39.01 -40.05 33.64
N PRO A 231 38.78 -40.99 34.57
CA PRO A 231 39.50 -41.02 35.82
C PRO A 231 41.00 -41.22 35.49
N GLU A 232 41.83 -40.34 36.00
CA GLU A 232 43.29 -40.53 36.01
C GLU A 232 43.61 -41.76 36.80
N ALA A 233 44.25 -42.74 36.13
CA ALA A 233 44.82 -43.91 36.79
C ALA A 233 45.99 -43.43 37.67
N GLY A 234 45.83 -43.63 38.98
CA GLY A 234 46.88 -43.32 39.94
C GLY A 234 48.16 -44.09 39.60
N THR A 235 49.23 -43.36 39.51
CA THR A 235 50.59 -43.89 39.58
C THR A 235 50.81 -44.32 41.02
N GLU A 236 50.80 -45.63 41.27
CA GLU A 236 51.44 -46.20 42.47
C GLU A 236 52.95 -46.19 42.18
N ASP A 237 53.66 -45.40 42.96
CA ASP A 237 55.10 -45.46 43.08
C ASP A 237 55.44 -46.45 44.17
N GLU A 238 56.32 -47.37 43.81
CA GLU A 238 57.14 -48.18 44.74
C GLU A 238 58.63 -47.94 44.49
#